data_c10652cc5119d8bbc9712d281559ae8a
#
_entry.id   c10652cc5119d8bbc9712d281559ae8a
#
_cell.length_a   1.000
_cell.length_b   1.000
_cell.length_c   1.000
_cell.angle_alpha   90.00
_cell.angle_beta   90.00
_cell.angle_gamma   90.00
#
_symmetry.space_group_name_H-M   'P 1'
#
loop_
_entity.id
_entity.type
_entity.pdbx_description
1 polymer ?
#
loop_
_entity_poly.entity_id
_entity_poly.type
_entity_poly.pdbx_seq_one_letter_code
_entity_poly.pdbx_strand_id
1 'polypeptide(L)'
;MTDHDDAPDDGGGTGGLDYGRLYEFRFRDVQQRDRQTVWNEIGPFVWKRMGCPHRVLDPAGGRGEFVNSIAADERWLVDLVDYPHRRTAPGVKVVIGDVLSLDLPRDYFDGIFVSNLLEHLPDPDAVAGFLARMRATLAPGGVLAIMGPNFKYCAREYFDCADHLLALTHVSVEEHLIAADFKLQEIIPRFLPFSFRSRLPASARLARLYLQIPLLWRVAGSQFLLLAR
;
A
#
# COMPACT_ATOMS: atom_id res chain seq x y z
N MET A 1 19.40 25.87 49.62
CA MET A 1 18.03 25.62 49.18
C MET A 1 18.01 26.03 47.71
N THR A 2 18.46 25.15 46.87
CA THR A 2 18.63 25.35 45.41
C THR A 2 17.76 24.33 44.72
N ASP A 3 16.63 24.84 44.18
CA ASP A 3 15.75 24.07 43.32
C ASP A 3 16.49 23.70 42.03
N HIS A 4 16.63 22.41 41.80
CA HIS A 4 16.99 21.87 40.49
C HIS A 4 15.71 21.69 39.71
N ASP A 5 15.49 22.54 38.71
CA ASP A 5 14.55 22.34 37.63
C ASP A 5 15.02 21.12 36.82
N ASP A 6 14.33 20.01 36.98
CA ASP A 6 14.42 18.87 36.08
C ASP A 6 13.76 19.25 34.74
N ALA A 7 14.58 19.58 33.77
CA ALA A 7 14.13 19.63 32.38
C ALA A 7 13.74 18.22 31.93
N PRO A 8 12.65 18.04 31.16
CA PRO A 8 12.29 16.74 30.63
C PRO A 8 13.38 16.25 29.68
N ASP A 9 13.83 15.03 29.92
CA ASP A 9 14.74 14.27 29.08
C ASP A 9 14.14 14.15 27.66
N ASP A 10 14.69 14.90 26.71
CA ASP A 10 14.43 14.76 25.29
C ASP A 10 15.01 13.41 24.86
N GLY A 11 14.18 12.37 24.96
CA GLY A 11 14.53 11.00 24.58
C GLY A 11 15.17 11.00 23.19
N GLY A 12 16.49 10.79 23.18
CA GLY A 12 17.35 10.81 22.02
C GLY A 12 16.79 9.96 20.89
N GLY A 13 16.32 10.63 19.84
CA GLY A 13 15.87 9.99 18.61
C GLY A 13 16.97 9.10 18.06
N THR A 14 16.73 7.80 18.06
CA THR A 14 17.47 6.86 17.23
C THR A 14 17.41 7.39 15.81
N GLY A 15 18.58 7.60 15.15
CA GLY A 15 18.73 8.30 13.87
C GLY A 15 18.06 7.62 12.66
N GLY A 16 16.78 7.25 12.80
CA GLY A 16 15.92 6.68 11.75
C GLY A 16 15.19 7.75 10.97
N LEU A 17 14.68 7.37 9.80
CA LEU A 17 13.90 8.24 8.93
C LEU A 17 12.57 8.61 9.59
N ASP A 18 12.28 9.91 9.71
CA ASP A 18 10.99 10.41 10.17
C ASP A 18 9.95 10.28 9.02
N TYR A 19 9.23 9.17 9.02
CA TYR A 19 8.23 8.87 8.00
C TYR A 19 7.07 9.88 7.99
N GLY A 20 6.69 10.44 9.15
CA GLY A 20 5.65 11.46 9.24
C GLY A 20 6.02 12.70 8.41
N ARG A 21 7.19 13.29 8.69
CA ARG A 21 7.73 14.44 7.94
C ARG A 21 7.99 14.13 6.48
N LEU A 22 8.49 12.91 6.17
CA LEU A 22 8.75 12.48 4.80
C LEU A 22 7.46 12.48 3.98
N TYR A 23 6.39 11.88 4.49
CA TYR A 23 5.11 11.80 3.79
C TYR A 23 4.40 13.15 3.74
N GLU A 24 4.47 13.99 4.75
CA GLU A 24 3.99 15.37 4.69
C GLU A 24 4.67 16.14 3.57
N PHE A 25 5.99 16.08 3.47
CA PHE A 25 6.75 16.70 2.39
C PHE A 25 6.38 16.11 1.01
N ARG A 26 6.30 14.78 0.90
CA ARG A 26 6.00 14.08 -0.36
C ARG A 26 4.64 14.47 -0.93
N PHE A 27 3.65 14.62 -0.07
CA PHE A 27 2.26 14.88 -0.45
C PHE A 27 1.80 16.31 -0.15
N ARG A 28 2.71 17.26 0.11
CA ARG A 28 2.37 18.65 0.46
C ARG A 28 1.52 19.36 -0.60
N ASP A 29 1.73 19.02 -1.88
CA ASP A 29 1.03 19.62 -3.01
C ASP A 29 -0.21 18.82 -3.46
N VAL A 30 -0.50 17.69 -2.79
CA VAL A 30 -1.59 16.78 -3.15
C VAL A 30 -2.64 16.76 -2.05
N GLN A 31 -3.82 17.31 -2.33
CA GLN A 31 -4.92 17.29 -1.38
C GLN A 31 -5.44 15.86 -1.21
N GLN A 32 -5.72 15.45 0.03
CA GLN A 32 -6.27 14.12 0.32
C GLN A 32 -7.60 13.89 -0.41
N ARG A 33 -8.43 14.94 -0.55
CA ARG A 33 -9.69 14.87 -1.30
C ARG A 33 -9.47 14.46 -2.76
N ASP A 34 -8.41 14.97 -3.39
CA ASP A 34 -8.11 14.68 -4.79
C ASP A 34 -7.64 13.23 -4.95
N ARG A 35 -6.83 12.75 -4.00
CA ARG A 35 -6.43 11.34 -3.95
C ARG A 35 -7.65 10.44 -3.80
N GLN A 36 -8.53 10.73 -2.82
CA GLN A 36 -9.74 9.93 -2.59
C GLN A 36 -10.64 9.91 -3.83
N THR A 37 -10.74 11.02 -4.58
CA THR A 37 -11.53 11.08 -5.83
C THR A 37 -11.04 10.06 -6.86
N VAL A 38 -9.73 9.90 -7.01
CA VAL A 38 -9.13 8.91 -7.93
C VAL A 38 -9.25 7.49 -7.36
N TRP A 39 -9.03 7.32 -6.06
CA TRP A 39 -9.13 6.02 -5.40
C TRP A 39 -10.54 5.47 -5.36
N ASN A 40 -11.57 6.31 -5.41
CA ASN A 40 -12.97 5.88 -5.56
C ASN A 40 -13.25 5.15 -6.89
N GLU A 41 -12.33 5.23 -7.87
CA GLU A 41 -12.36 4.43 -9.09
C GLU A 41 -11.38 3.25 -9.03
N ILE A 42 -10.16 3.48 -8.51
CA ILE A 42 -9.11 2.44 -8.43
C ILE A 42 -9.50 1.34 -7.44
N GLY A 43 -9.93 1.71 -6.23
CA GLY A 43 -10.22 0.74 -5.17
C GLY A 43 -11.31 -0.25 -5.56
N PRO A 44 -12.50 0.19 -6.04
CA PRO A 44 -13.54 -0.74 -6.54
C PRO A 44 -13.07 -1.59 -7.73
N PHE A 45 -12.20 -1.06 -8.59
CA PHE A 45 -11.64 -1.81 -9.70
C PHE A 45 -10.77 -2.98 -9.21
N VAL A 46 -9.86 -2.72 -8.26
CA VAL A 46 -9.01 -3.75 -7.66
C VAL A 46 -9.85 -4.73 -6.84
N TRP A 47 -10.71 -4.23 -5.98
CA TRP A 47 -11.57 -5.05 -5.12
C TRP A 47 -12.44 -6.03 -5.92
N LYS A 48 -13.01 -5.60 -7.06
CA LYS A 48 -13.75 -6.49 -7.98
C LYS A 48 -12.85 -7.57 -8.58
N ARG A 49 -11.61 -7.26 -8.94
CA ARG A 49 -10.63 -8.25 -9.42
C ARG A 49 -10.24 -9.26 -8.37
N MET A 50 -10.25 -8.86 -7.10
CA MET A 50 -10.07 -9.76 -5.97
C MET A 50 -11.28 -10.67 -5.73
N GLY A 51 -12.39 -10.47 -6.43
CA GLY A 51 -13.62 -11.24 -6.26
C GLY A 51 -14.57 -10.67 -5.20
N CYS A 52 -14.46 -9.39 -4.90
CA CYS A 52 -15.28 -8.69 -3.90
C CYS A 52 -15.19 -9.32 -2.49
N PRO A 53 -14.02 -9.51 -1.89
CA PRO A 53 -13.87 -10.10 -0.58
C PRO A 53 -14.64 -9.33 0.49
N HIS A 54 -15.22 -10.05 1.48
CA HIS A 54 -16.03 -9.47 2.55
C HIS A 54 -15.18 -8.87 3.67
N ARG A 55 -14.12 -9.58 4.12
CA ARG A 55 -13.19 -9.14 5.14
C ARG A 55 -11.87 -8.77 4.49
N VAL A 56 -11.55 -7.50 4.50
CA VAL A 56 -10.40 -6.95 3.75
C VAL A 56 -9.40 -6.31 4.71
N LEU A 57 -8.12 -6.65 4.50
CA LEU A 57 -6.98 -6.01 5.16
C LEU A 57 -6.19 -5.16 4.15
N ASP A 58 -5.86 -3.93 4.56
CA ASP A 58 -4.86 -3.05 3.94
C ASP A 58 -3.70 -2.89 4.93
N PRO A 59 -2.59 -3.64 4.76
CA PRO A 59 -1.53 -3.73 5.76
C PRO A 59 -0.53 -2.56 5.75
N ALA A 60 -0.70 -1.60 4.85
CA ALA A 60 0.05 -0.34 4.80
C ALA A 60 -0.84 0.76 4.21
N GLY A 61 -1.99 0.94 4.84
CA GLY A 61 -3.12 1.67 4.26
C GLY A 61 -2.97 3.18 4.21
N GLY A 62 -1.89 3.75 4.74
CA GLY A 62 -1.63 5.18 4.69
C GLY A 62 -2.79 6.00 5.25
N ARG A 63 -3.36 6.84 4.42
CA ARG A 63 -4.50 7.69 4.78
C ARG A 63 -5.87 7.02 4.58
N GLY A 64 -5.90 5.74 4.18
CA GLY A 64 -7.10 4.92 4.09
C GLY A 64 -7.86 5.02 2.76
N GLU A 65 -7.24 5.52 1.69
CA GLU A 65 -7.93 5.76 0.43
C GLU A 65 -8.57 4.48 -0.15
N PHE A 66 -7.87 3.33 -0.06
CA PHE A 66 -8.40 2.06 -0.54
C PHE A 66 -9.58 1.58 0.30
N VAL A 67 -9.41 1.44 1.62
CA VAL A 67 -10.47 0.94 2.50
C VAL A 67 -11.71 1.85 2.52
N ASN A 68 -11.55 3.15 2.25
CA ASN A 68 -12.65 4.10 2.11
C ASN A 68 -13.41 3.95 0.79
N SER A 69 -12.80 3.35 -0.23
CA SER A 69 -13.35 3.29 -1.58
C SER A 69 -14.06 1.98 -1.91
N ILE A 70 -13.97 0.96 -1.05
CA ILE A 70 -14.55 -0.36 -1.26
C ILE A 70 -15.77 -0.59 -0.37
N ALA A 71 -16.65 -1.50 -0.79
CA ALA A 71 -17.89 -1.86 -0.10
C ALA A 71 -17.79 -3.22 0.61
N ALA A 72 -16.60 -3.55 1.15
CA ALA A 72 -16.41 -4.76 1.96
C ALA A 72 -17.12 -4.61 3.31
N ASP A 73 -17.62 -5.72 3.85
CA ASP A 73 -18.39 -5.74 5.11
C ASP A 73 -17.52 -5.38 6.30
N GLU A 74 -16.27 -5.89 6.30
CA GLU A 74 -15.27 -5.60 7.32
C GLU A 74 -13.97 -5.12 6.67
N ARG A 75 -13.46 -3.97 7.13
CA ARG A 75 -12.29 -3.31 6.56
C ARG A 75 -11.31 -2.97 7.64
N TRP A 76 -10.10 -3.51 7.55
CA TRP A 76 -9.01 -3.21 8.44
C TRP A 76 -7.92 -2.44 7.70
N LEU A 77 -7.40 -1.44 8.36
CA LEU A 77 -6.24 -0.68 7.95
C LEU A 77 -5.18 -0.83 9.03
N VAL A 78 -4.01 -1.32 8.65
CA VAL A 78 -2.80 -1.29 9.49
C VAL A 78 -1.84 -0.29 8.91
N ASP A 79 -1.17 0.47 9.75
CA ASP A 79 -0.08 1.37 9.32
C ASP A 79 0.86 1.65 10.48
N LEU A 80 2.15 1.82 10.17
CA LEU A 80 3.17 2.17 11.15
C LEU A 80 2.98 3.60 11.68
N VAL A 81 2.47 4.48 10.82
CA VAL A 81 2.32 5.92 11.11
C VAL A 81 0.87 6.25 11.46
N ASP A 82 0.66 6.92 12.58
CA ASP A 82 -0.62 7.54 12.90
C ASP A 82 -0.71 8.93 12.24
N TYR A 83 -1.34 8.97 11.07
CA TYR A 83 -1.47 10.23 10.33
C TYR A 83 -2.48 11.16 10.99
N PRO A 84 -2.10 12.39 11.40
CA PRO A 84 -2.97 13.32 12.14
C PRO A 84 -4.27 13.67 11.41
N HIS A 85 -4.28 13.54 10.09
CA HIS A 85 -5.42 13.90 9.23
C HIS A 85 -6.02 12.68 8.52
N ARG A 86 -5.72 11.45 8.99
CA ARG A 86 -6.36 10.25 8.45
C ARG A 86 -7.88 10.35 8.65
N ARG A 87 -8.61 10.18 7.57
CA ARG A 87 -10.07 10.13 7.59
C ARG A 87 -10.52 8.78 7.04
N THR A 88 -10.95 7.91 7.92
CA THR A 88 -11.55 6.63 7.54
C THR A 88 -13.07 6.71 7.58
N ALA A 89 -13.70 5.98 6.66
CA ALA A 89 -15.14 5.80 6.66
C ALA A 89 -15.61 5.06 7.94
N PRO A 90 -16.86 5.26 8.36
CA PRO A 90 -17.42 4.51 9.49
C PRO A 90 -17.25 2.99 9.30
N GLY A 91 -16.90 2.29 10.39
CA GLY A 91 -16.71 0.85 10.39
C GLY A 91 -15.35 0.35 9.89
N VAL A 92 -14.42 1.24 9.50
CA VAL A 92 -13.03 0.85 9.24
C VAL A 92 -12.29 0.71 10.57
N LYS A 93 -11.71 -0.48 10.81
CA LYS A 93 -10.85 -0.73 11.97
C LYS A 93 -9.41 -0.30 11.63
N VAL A 94 -8.93 0.73 12.34
CA VAL A 94 -7.55 1.22 12.21
C VAL A 94 -6.70 0.64 13.33
N VAL A 95 -5.56 0.07 12.97
CA VAL A 95 -4.56 -0.46 13.91
C VAL A 95 -3.22 0.19 13.58
N ILE A 96 -2.64 0.86 14.58
CA ILE A 96 -1.30 1.46 14.43
C ILE A 96 -0.28 0.47 14.93
N GLY A 97 0.69 0.13 14.10
CA GLY A 97 1.76 -0.80 14.42
C GLY A 97 2.49 -1.31 13.19
N ASP A 98 3.60 -1.94 13.44
CA ASP A 98 4.41 -2.56 12.39
C ASP A 98 3.77 -3.89 11.94
N VAL A 99 3.34 -3.93 10.70
CA VAL A 99 2.72 -5.11 10.08
C VAL A 99 3.65 -6.33 10.07
N LEU A 100 4.97 -6.13 10.18
CA LEU A 100 5.93 -7.23 10.26
C LEU A 100 5.92 -7.93 11.61
N SER A 101 5.47 -7.27 12.67
CA SER A 101 5.46 -7.81 14.05
C SER A 101 4.08 -7.88 14.68
N LEU A 102 3.10 -7.10 14.18
CA LEU A 102 1.75 -7.01 14.75
C LEU A 102 1.05 -8.38 14.74
N ASP A 103 0.38 -8.74 15.83
CA ASP A 103 -0.43 -9.96 15.88
C ASP A 103 -1.74 -9.77 15.12
N LEU A 104 -1.81 -10.38 13.94
CA LEU A 104 -2.97 -10.40 13.06
C LEU A 104 -3.69 -11.75 13.16
N PRO A 105 -5.02 -11.79 13.05
CA PRO A 105 -5.76 -13.04 13.10
C PRO A 105 -5.36 -13.96 11.94
N ARG A 106 -5.19 -15.25 12.24
CA ARG A 106 -4.88 -16.29 11.25
C ARG A 106 -6.15 -16.75 10.54
N ASP A 107 -6.00 -17.15 9.27
CA ASP A 107 -7.07 -17.73 8.46
C ASP A 107 -8.35 -16.87 8.46
N TYR A 108 -8.20 -15.56 8.43
CA TYR A 108 -9.30 -14.65 8.72
C TYR A 108 -9.75 -13.82 7.52
N PHE A 109 -8.85 -13.12 6.85
CA PHE A 109 -9.22 -12.19 5.79
C PHE A 109 -9.50 -12.91 4.48
N ASP A 110 -10.59 -12.52 3.81
CA ASP A 110 -10.94 -13.04 2.49
C ASP A 110 -10.13 -12.33 1.38
N GLY A 111 -9.62 -11.14 1.67
CA GLY A 111 -8.77 -10.39 0.77
C GLY A 111 -7.76 -9.50 1.50
N ILE A 112 -6.54 -9.44 0.98
CA ILE A 112 -5.49 -8.52 1.43
C ILE A 112 -5.04 -7.70 0.21
N PHE A 113 -5.01 -6.36 0.36
CA PHE A 113 -4.49 -5.49 -0.68
C PHE A 113 -3.28 -4.72 -0.15
N VAL A 114 -2.14 -4.97 -0.76
CA VAL A 114 -0.86 -4.34 -0.44
C VAL A 114 -0.53 -3.32 -1.51
N SER A 115 -0.37 -2.06 -1.13
CA SER A 115 -0.07 -0.98 -2.06
C SER A 115 1.16 -0.19 -1.63
N ASN A 116 2.19 -0.20 -2.47
CA ASN A 116 3.43 0.57 -2.26
C ASN A 116 4.02 0.35 -0.85
N LEU A 117 4.27 -0.93 -0.51
CA LEU A 117 4.89 -1.33 0.74
C LEU A 117 6.21 -2.09 0.52
N LEU A 118 6.23 -3.04 -0.44
CA LEU A 118 7.35 -3.99 -0.54
C LEU A 118 8.68 -3.30 -0.86
N GLU A 119 8.65 -2.22 -1.61
CA GLU A 119 9.82 -1.41 -1.96
C GLU A 119 10.47 -0.70 -0.76
N HIS A 120 9.74 -0.60 0.35
CA HIS A 120 10.21 0.03 1.60
C HIS A 120 10.77 -0.98 2.59
N LEU A 121 10.63 -2.28 2.33
CA LEU A 121 11.18 -3.31 3.20
C LEU A 121 12.72 -3.36 3.08
N PRO A 122 13.43 -3.71 4.20
CA PRO A 122 14.88 -3.55 4.24
C PRO A 122 15.65 -4.48 3.30
N ASP A 123 15.13 -5.68 3.07
CA ASP A 123 15.80 -6.72 2.29
C ASP A 123 14.80 -7.78 1.74
N PRO A 124 15.25 -8.69 0.86
CA PRO A 124 14.43 -9.76 0.32
C PRO A 124 13.84 -10.72 1.36
N ASP A 125 14.54 -10.95 2.47
CA ASP A 125 14.08 -11.85 3.54
C ASP A 125 12.90 -11.21 4.30
N ALA A 126 12.90 -9.89 4.46
CA ALA A 126 11.77 -9.15 5.01
C ALA A 126 10.54 -9.24 4.10
N VAL A 127 10.73 -9.20 2.76
CA VAL A 127 9.64 -9.44 1.79
C VAL A 127 9.09 -10.86 1.94
N ALA A 128 9.96 -11.87 2.02
CA ALA A 128 9.53 -13.26 2.20
C ALA A 128 8.79 -13.46 3.52
N GLY A 129 9.30 -12.91 4.62
CA GLY A 129 8.65 -12.94 5.94
C GLY A 129 7.29 -12.26 5.94
N PHE A 130 7.19 -11.09 5.30
CA PHE A 130 5.90 -10.38 5.13
C PHE A 130 4.90 -11.23 4.35
N LEU A 131 5.29 -11.81 3.21
CA LEU A 131 4.39 -12.64 2.41
C LEU A 131 3.94 -13.90 3.14
N ALA A 132 4.83 -14.56 3.89
CA ALA A 132 4.47 -15.71 4.74
C ALA A 132 3.44 -15.31 5.81
N ARG A 133 3.56 -14.13 6.42
CA ARG A 133 2.55 -13.60 7.35
C ARG A 133 1.22 -13.34 6.68
N MET A 134 1.22 -12.71 5.49
CA MET A 134 -0.02 -12.47 4.73
C MET A 134 -0.69 -13.79 4.35
N ARG A 135 0.11 -14.81 3.98
CA ARG A 135 -0.39 -16.15 3.70
C ARG A 135 -1.08 -16.78 4.92
N ALA A 136 -0.47 -16.65 6.10
CA ALA A 136 -1.05 -17.17 7.36
C ALA A 136 -2.29 -16.40 7.84
N THR A 137 -2.47 -15.17 7.38
CA THR A 137 -3.56 -14.27 7.76
C THR A 137 -4.77 -14.41 6.83
N LEU A 138 -4.54 -14.85 5.58
CA LEU A 138 -5.60 -15.14 4.61
C LEU A 138 -6.41 -16.37 5.00
N ALA A 139 -7.73 -16.26 4.90
CA ALA A 139 -8.65 -17.40 4.98
C ALA A 139 -8.40 -18.37 3.81
N PRO A 140 -8.75 -19.66 3.96
CA PRO A 140 -8.69 -20.60 2.84
C PRO A 140 -9.43 -20.08 1.60
N GLY A 141 -8.72 -20.02 0.48
CA GLY A 141 -9.24 -19.45 -0.77
C GLY A 141 -9.24 -17.92 -0.84
N GLY A 142 -8.75 -17.24 0.17
CA GLY A 142 -8.56 -15.79 0.18
C GLY A 142 -7.58 -15.31 -0.91
N VAL A 143 -7.63 -14.03 -1.24
CA VAL A 143 -6.84 -13.44 -2.32
C VAL A 143 -5.91 -12.35 -1.80
N LEU A 144 -4.66 -12.38 -2.25
CA LEU A 144 -3.67 -11.33 -2.06
C LEU A 144 -3.55 -10.54 -3.37
N ALA A 145 -3.73 -9.23 -3.30
CA ALA A 145 -3.43 -8.32 -4.39
C ALA A 145 -2.26 -7.40 -3.98
N ILE A 146 -1.24 -7.31 -4.82
CA ILE A 146 -0.06 -6.47 -4.58
C ILE A 146 0.08 -5.48 -5.73
N MET A 147 0.16 -4.19 -5.38
CA MET A 147 0.43 -3.09 -6.29
C MET A 147 1.67 -2.34 -5.82
N GLY A 148 2.56 -2.00 -6.73
CA GLY A 148 3.76 -1.24 -6.40
C GLY A 148 4.49 -0.73 -7.63
N PRO A 149 5.49 0.14 -7.47
CA PRO A 149 6.28 0.66 -8.56
C PRO A 149 7.08 -0.46 -9.21
N ASN A 150 7.04 -0.53 -10.53
CA ASN A 150 7.79 -1.50 -11.29
C ASN A 150 9.10 -0.87 -11.76
N PHE A 151 10.20 -1.20 -11.11
CA PHE A 151 11.52 -0.67 -11.43
C PHE A 151 11.85 -0.76 -12.93
N LYS A 152 11.36 -1.81 -13.61
CA LYS A 152 11.55 -1.99 -15.05
C LYS A 152 10.99 -0.83 -15.89
N TYR A 153 9.98 -0.10 -15.39
CA TYR A 153 9.28 0.95 -16.14
C TYR A 153 9.37 2.34 -15.51
N CYS A 154 9.92 2.46 -14.29
CA CYS A 154 10.10 3.74 -13.60
C CYS A 154 11.50 3.88 -12.96
N ALA A 155 12.52 3.25 -13.52
CA ALA A 155 13.88 3.23 -12.95
C ALA A 155 14.47 4.63 -12.73
N ARG A 156 14.10 5.61 -13.55
CA ARG A 156 14.62 6.98 -13.45
C ARG A 156 14.11 7.71 -12.21
N GLU A 157 12.85 7.49 -11.87
CA GLU A 157 12.16 8.18 -10.77
C GLU A 157 12.03 7.29 -9.52
N TYR A 158 12.44 6.02 -9.60
CA TYR A 158 12.20 5.04 -8.54
C TYR A 158 12.82 5.45 -7.21
N PHE A 159 14.06 5.89 -7.24
CA PHE A 159 14.82 6.33 -6.07
C PHE A 159 14.71 7.84 -5.78
N ASP A 160 13.80 8.57 -6.44
CA ASP A 160 13.39 9.91 -6.00
C ASP A 160 12.60 9.86 -4.68
N CYS A 161 12.17 8.66 -4.28
CA CYS A 161 11.61 8.38 -2.96
C CYS A 161 12.73 7.90 -2.03
N ALA A 162 13.04 8.68 -0.98
CA ALA A 162 14.16 8.44 -0.08
C ALA A 162 14.05 7.14 0.74
N ASP A 163 12.85 6.59 0.83
CA ASP A 163 12.50 5.37 1.57
C ASP A 163 12.33 4.13 0.68
N HIS A 164 12.65 4.21 -0.62
CA HIS A 164 12.73 3.03 -1.47
C HIS A 164 14.08 2.34 -1.26
N LEU A 165 14.04 1.12 -0.75
CA LEU A 165 15.22 0.31 -0.44
C LEU A 165 15.44 -0.80 -1.47
N LEU A 166 14.36 -1.39 -1.98
CA LEU A 166 14.40 -2.53 -2.91
C LEU A 166 13.93 -2.14 -4.31
N ALA A 167 14.74 -2.43 -5.31
CA ALA A 167 14.40 -2.26 -6.72
C ALA A 167 13.55 -3.45 -7.21
N LEU A 168 12.24 -3.41 -6.97
CA LEU A 168 11.32 -4.50 -7.30
C LEU A 168 10.74 -4.38 -8.71
N THR A 169 10.60 -5.52 -9.37
CA THR A 169 9.87 -5.67 -10.62
C THR A 169 8.70 -6.63 -10.43
N HIS A 170 7.72 -6.61 -11.34
CA HIS A 170 6.65 -7.61 -11.31
C HIS A 170 7.18 -9.04 -11.35
N VAL A 171 8.33 -9.27 -12.01
CA VAL A 171 8.97 -10.62 -12.10
C VAL A 171 9.54 -11.02 -10.74
N SER A 172 10.30 -10.13 -10.09
CA SER A 172 10.86 -10.45 -8.76
C SER A 172 9.77 -10.64 -7.70
N VAL A 173 8.66 -9.88 -7.77
CA VAL A 173 7.52 -10.08 -6.86
C VAL A 173 6.78 -11.39 -7.18
N GLU A 174 6.68 -11.80 -8.45
CA GLU A 174 6.18 -13.10 -8.85
C GLU A 174 7.00 -14.25 -8.23
N GLU A 175 8.34 -14.17 -8.31
CA GLU A 175 9.23 -15.15 -7.69
C GLU A 175 9.03 -15.23 -6.16
N HIS A 176 8.92 -14.09 -5.49
CA HIS A 176 8.63 -14.03 -4.06
C HIS A 176 7.28 -14.67 -3.71
N LEU A 177 6.24 -14.43 -4.50
CA LEU A 177 4.91 -15.02 -4.30
C LEU A 177 4.94 -16.54 -4.45
N ILE A 178 5.63 -17.06 -5.47
CA ILE A 178 5.81 -18.50 -5.68
C ILE A 178 6.60 -19.11 -4.52
N ALA A 179 7.68 -18.46 -4.09
CA ALA A 179 8.47 -18.92 -2.94
C ALA A 179 7.68 -18.95 -1.62
N ALA A 180 6.67 -18.07 -1.48
CA ALA A 180 5.76 -18.04 -0.33
C ALA A 180 4.50 -18.93 -0.51
N ASP A 181 4.52 -19.88 -1.45
CA ASP A 181 3.44 -20.85 -1.74
C ASP A 181 2.11 -20.20 -2.18
N PHE A 182 2.18 -19.06 -2.87
CA PHE A 182 1.03 -18.46 -3.53
C PHE A 182 0.88 -18.97 -4.97
N LYS A 183 -0.38 -19.12 -5.40
CA LYS A 183 -0.73 -19.45 -6.78
C LYS A 183 -1.15 -18.17 -7.50
N LEU A 184 -0.36 -17.75 -8.49
CA LEU A 184 -0.66 -16.58 -9.30
C LEU A 184 -1.97 -16.73 -10.06
N GLN A 185 -2.78 -15.68 -10.05
CA GLN A 185 -4.06 -15.59 -10.74
C GLN A 185 -4.00 -14.60 -11.89
N GLU A 186 -3.40 -13.45 -11.66
CA GLU A 186 -3.29 -12.37 -12.65
C GLU A 186 -2.00 -11.59 -12.44
N ILE A 187 -1.37 -11.20 -13.54
CA ILE A 187 -0.19 -10.31 -13.56
C ILE A 187 -0.46 -9.19 -14.55
N ILE A 188 -0.46 -7.95 -14.05
CA ILE A 188 -0.51 -6.73 -14.85
C ILE A 188 0.81 -5.99 -14.65
N PRO A 189 1.80 -6.13 -15.54
CA PRO A 189 3.13 -5.56 -15.37
C PRO A 189 3.14 -4.02 -15.39
N ARG A 190 2.17 -3.42 -16.06
CA ARG A 190 2.01 -1.97 -16.20
C ARG A 190 0.55 -1.64 -15.93
N PHE A 191 0.24 -1.18 -14.73
CA PHE A 191 -1.13 -0.88 -14.31
C PHE A 191 -1.34 0.62 -14.17
N LEU A 192 -0.87 1.25 -13.11
CA LEU A 192 -1.03 2.68 -12.89
C LEU A 192 0.23 3.47 -13.19
N PRO A 193 0.15 4.77 -13.50
CA PRO A 193 1.30 5.66 -13.49
C PRO A 193 1.98 5.68 -12.12
N PHE A 194 3.31 5.84 -12.08
CA PHE A 194 4.09 5.80 -10.83
C PHE A 194 3.85 7.02 -9.93
N SER A 195 3.64 8.19 -10.49
CA SER A 195 3.56 9.41 -9.69
C SER A 195 2.16 9.99 -9.65
N PHE A 196 1.67 10.31 -8.44
CA PHE A 196 0.50 11.18 -8.22
C PHE A 196 0.82 12.67 -8.44
N ARG A 197 2.07 13.04 -8.72
CA ARG A 197 2.50 14.40 -9.11
C ARG A 197 2.24 14.68 -10.59
N SER A 198 1.20 14.09 -11.15
CA SER A 198 0.81 14.35 -12.51
C SER A 198 0.33 15.81 -12.65
N ARG A 199 0.65 16.44 -13.80
CA ARG A 199 0.10 17.76 -14.14
C ARG A 199 -1.39 17.68 -14.51
N LEU A 200 -1.95 16.49 -14.61
CA LEU A 200 -3.37 16.29 -14.88
C LEU A 200 -4.17 16.46 -13.59
N PRO A 201 -5.31 17.14 -13.63
CA PRO A 201 -6.16 17.28 -12.46
C PRO A 201 -6.67 15.92 -11.99
N ALA A 202 -6.81 15.74 -10.69
CA ALA A 202 -7.45 14.57 -10.11
C ALA A 202 -8.91 14.50 -10.58
N SER A 203 -9.23 13.50 -11.39
CA SER A 203 -10.54 13.37 -12.02
C SER A 203 -11.00 11.92 -12.02
N ALA A 204 -12.14 11.65 -11.37
CA ALA A 204 -12.77 10.35 -11.39
C ALA A 204 -13.09 9.87 -12.83
N ARG A 205 -13.51 10.78 -13.70
CA ARG A 205 -13.81 10.46 -15.10
C ARG A 205 -12.57 9.99 -15.86
N LEU A 206 -11.44 10.67 -15.69
CA LEU A 206 -10.19 10.28 -16.34
C LEU A 206 -9.66 8.97 -15.75
N ALA A 207 -9.73 8.79 -14.43
CA ALA A 207 -9.35 7.53 -13.78
C ALA A 207 -10.20 6.36 -14.28
N ARG A 208 -11.51 6.53 -14.35
CA ARG A 208 -12.43 5.51 -14.87
C ARG A 208 -12.14 5.16 -16.32
N LEU A 209 -11.95 6.15 -17.18
CA LEU A 209 -11.61 5.94 -18.59
C LEU A 209 -10.28 5.20 -18.73
N TYR A 210 -9.27 5.59 -17.95
CA TYR A 210 -7.97 4.94 -17.93
C TYR A 210 -8.09 3.45 -17.55
N LEU A 211 -8.86 3.15 -16.50
CA LEU A 211 -9.05 1.78 -16.00
C LEU A 211 -9.80 0.89 -17.02
N GLN A 212 -10.67 1.47 -17.86
CA GLN A 212 -11.43 0.74 -18.88
C GLN A 212 -10.62 0.43 -20.15
N ILE A 213 -9.46 1.08 -20.35
CA ILE A 213 -8.66 0.94 -21.58
C ILE A 213 -7.28 0.35 -21.25
N PRO A 214 -7.13 -1.01 -21.24
CA PRO A 214 -5.85 -1.66 -20.91
C PRO A 214 -4.68 -1.26 -21.81
N LEU A 215 -4.95 -0.76 -23.02
CA LEU A 215 -3.92 -0.26 -23.90
C LEU A 215 -3.21 0.98 -23.31
N LEU A 216 -3.93 1.84 -22.57
CA LEU A 216 -3.36 2.98 -21.89
C LEU A 216 -2.40 2.55 -20.76
N TRP A 217 -2.67 1.41 -20.13
CA TRP A 217 -1.78 0.87 -19.10
C TRP A 217 -0.41 0.53 -19.68
N ARG A 218 -0.38 -0.06 -20.90
CA ARG A 218 0.87 -0.41 -21.59
C ARG A 218 1.73 0.82 -21.93
N VAL A 219 1.09 1.97 -22.13
CA VAL A 219 1.79 3.22 -22.49
C VAL A 219 2.19 3.98 -21.22
N ALA A 220 1.26 4.24 -20.32
CA ALA A 220 1.44 5.16 -19.19
C ALA A 220 1.66 4.45 -17.84
N GLY A 221 1.34 3.16 -17.72
CA GLY A 221 1.50 2.42 -16.47
C GLY A 221 2.98 2.17 -16.15
N SER A 222 3.34 2.36 -14.91
CA SER A 222 4.67 2.13 -14.35
C SER A 222 4.63 1.37 -13.03
N GLN A 223 3.44 1.15 -12.49
CA GLN A 223 3.20 0.26 -11.35
C GLN A 223 2.70 -1.10 -11.85
N PHE A 224 3.03 -2.16 -11.14
CA PHE A 224 2.43 -3.47 -11.37
C PHE A 224 1.18 -3.66 -10.51
N LEU A 225 0.34 -4.63 -10.90
CA LEU A 225 -0.69 -5.24 -10.05
C LEU A 225 -0.62 -6.75 -10.25
N LEU A 226 -0.41 -7.50 -9.15
CA LEU A 226 -0.42 -8.96 -9.12
C LEU A 226 -1.53 -9.45 -8.19
N LEU A 227 -2.24 -10.50 -8.60
CA LEU A 227 -3.21 -11.20 -7.77
C LEU A 227 -2.78 -12.65 -7.60
N ALA A 228 -2.86 -13.17 -6.37
CA ALA A 228 -2.46 -14.53 -6.02
C ALA A 228 -3.37 -15.13 -4.91
N ARG A 229 -3.37 -16.45 -4.81
CA ARG A 229 -4.10 -17.22 -3.77
C ARG A 229 -3.23 -18.27 -3.12
#